data_f8ea87dda08b7c5cf9962e9b00469ca5
#
_entry.id   f8ea87dda08b7c5cf9962e9b00469ca5
#
_cell.length_a   1.000
_cell.length_b   1.000
_cell.length_c   1.000
_cell.angle_alpha   90.00
_cell.angle_beta   90.00
_cell.angle_gamma   90.00
#
_symmetry.space_group_name_H-M   'P 1'
#
loop_
_entity.id
_entity.type
_entity.pdbx_description
1 polymer ?
#
loop_
_entity_poly.entity_id
_entity_poly.type
_entity_poly.pdbx_seq_one_letter_code
_entity_poly.pdbx_strand_id
1 'polypeptide(L)'
;MNVLTLTALYISFLEKYGYFELFGPSGHFLTNQMSLFVFFVDAESYYTWHNHEAEELYFVLSGSAKFESKSDDSNILMPLMTRFHKSFQPHSLTTYNEKCLSLVVWRDKLNSEIKVVKNL
;
A
#
# COMPACT_ATOMS: atom_id res chain seq x y z
N MET A 1 -9.58 18.76 -0.18
CA MET A 1 -8.95 18.41 -1.48
C MET A 1 -10.06 18.00 -2.44
N ASN A 2 -10.08 18.54 -3.65
CA ASN A 2 -11.12 18.21 -4.62
C ASN A 2 -10.76 16.94 -5.42
N VAL A 3 -11.74 16.42 -6.18
CA VAL A 3 -11.59 15.16 -6.94
C VAL A 3 -10.48 15.26 -7.99
N LEU A 4 -10.36 16.41 -8.68
CA LEU A 4 -9.32 16.59 -9.71
C LEU A 4 -7.92 16.52 -9.10
N THR A 5 -7.71 17.13 -7.93
CA THR A 5 -6.43 17.08 -7.22
C THR A 5 -6.10 15.66 -6.77
N LEU A 6 -7.08 14.92 -6.23
CA LEU A 6 -6.88 13.52 -5.84
C LEU A 6 -6.52 12.66 -7.05
N THR A 7 -7.21 12.85 -8.17
CA THR A 7 -6.93 12.10 -9.40
C THR A 7 -5.51 12.37 -9.91
N ALA A 8 -5.09 13.65 -9.92
CA ALA A 8 -3.75 14.03 -10.35
C ALA A 8 -2.68 13.42 -9.44
N LEU A 9 -2.89 13.42 -8.13
CA LEU A 9 -1.96 12.80 -7.17
C LEU A 9 -1.85 11.29 -7.39
N TYR A 10 -2.96 10.61 -7.64
CA TYR A 10 -2.95 9.17 -7.89
C TYR A 10 -2.23 8.83 -9.19
N ILE A 11 -2.47 9.56 -10.27
CA ILE A 11 -1.77 9.37 -11.54
C ILE A 11 -0.26 9.57 -11.36
N SER A 12 0.14 10.61 -10.63
CA SER A 12 1.56 10.85 -10.33
C SER A 12 2.17 9.67 -9.58
N PHE A 13 1.45 9.10 -8.61
CA PHE A 13 1.92 7.91 -7.89
C PHE A 13 2.10 6.73 -8.82
N LEU A 14 1.17 6.48 -9.73
CA LEU A 14 1.21 5.34 -10.65
C LEU A 14 2.48 5.30 -11.50
N GLU A 15 3.15 6.41 -11.69
CA GLU A 15 4.43 6.49 -12.42
C GLU A 15 5.64 6.17 -11.54
N LYS A 16 5.46 6.01 -10.22
CA LYS A 16 6.55 5.91 -9.23
C LYS A 16 6.50 4.63 -8.40
N TYR A 17 5.76 3.63 -8.83
CA TYR A 17 5.67 2.39 -8.08
C TYR A 17 5.75 1.18 -9.01
N GLY A 18 6.01 0.04 -8.40
CA GLY A 18 5.94 -1.24 -9.09
C GLY A 18 5.59 -2.34 -8.10
N TYR A 19 4.95 -3.37 -8.60
CA TYR A 19 4.65 -4.53 -7.76
C TYR A 19 4.51 -5.79 -8.61
N PHE A 20 4.67 -6.94 -7.95
CA PHE A 20 4.26 -8.21 -8.53
C PHE A 20 3.77 -9.14 -7.41
N GLU A 21 2.87 -10.04 -7.78
CA GLU A 21 2.34 -11.05 -6.87
C GLU A 21 3.28 -12.25 -6.87
N LEU A 22 3.91 -12.52 -5.72
CA LEU A 22 4.79 -13.67 -5.58
C LEU A 22 3.99 -14.92 -5.22
N PHE A 23 3.12 -14.82 -4.21
CA PHE A 23 2.18 -15.86 -3.81
C PHE A 23 0.76 -15.34 -3.97
N GLY A 24 -0.14 -16.18 -4.49
CA GLY A 24 -1.54 -15.79 -4.57
C GLY A 24 -2.24 -16.42 -5.78
N PRO A 25 -3.52 -16.05 -6.02
CA PRO A 25 -4.30 -16.61 -7.12
C PRO A 25 -3.69 -16.37 -8.50
N SER A 26 -2.92 -15.31 -8.66
CA SER A 26 -2.23 -14.93 -9.92
C SER A 26 -0.72 -14.84 -9.73
N GLY A 27 -0.18 -15.37 -8.65
CA GLY A 27 1.22 -15.26 -8.31
C GLY A 27 2.10 -16.28 -9.00
N HIS A 28 3.41 -16.11 -8.82
CA HIS A 28 4.40 -17.10 -9.28
C HIS A 28 4.20 -18.44 -8.58
N PHE A 29 3.75 -18.42 -7.32
CA PHE A 29 3.34 -19.59 -6.57
C PHE A 29 1.84 -19.49 -6.32
N LEU A 30 1.06 -20.44 -6.85
CA LEU A 30 -0.40 -20.40 -6.81
C LEU A 30 -0.94 -20.83 -5.46
N THR A 31 -1.77 -19.98 -4.87
CA THR A 31 -2.52 -20.29 -3.64
C THR A 31 -3.75 -19.38 -3.57
N ASN A 32 -4.81 -19.89 -2.95
CA ASN A 32 -6.01 -19.10 -2.65
C ASN A 32 -6.08 -18.69 -1.17
N GLN A 33 -5.04 -18.95 -0.40
CA GLN A 33 -5.04 -18.71 1.04
C GLN A 33 -4.59 -17.29 1.41
N MET A 34 -3.76 -16.71 0.57
CA MET A 34 -3.21 -15.38 0.78
C MET A 34 -2.67 -14.84 -0.52
N SER A 35 -2.45 -13.53 -0.57
CA SER A 35 -1.59 -12.92 -1.58
C SER A 35 -0.41 -12.26 -0.90
N LEU A 36 0.78 -12.43 -1.47
CA LEU A 36 1.99 -11.72 -1.05
C LEU A 36 2.54 -11.00 -2.25
N PHE A 37 2.59 -9.67 -2.14
CA PHE A 37 3.14 -8.81 -3.17
C PHE A 37 4.51 -8.30 -2.76
N VAL A 38 5.42 -8.21 -3.72
CA VAL A 38 6.63 -7.41 -3.59
C VAL A 38 6.28 -6.04 -4.13
N PHE A 39 6.41 -5.01 -3.30
CA PHE A 39 5.91 -3.67 -3.61
C PHE A 39 7.02 -2.63 -3.46
N PHE A 40 7.26 -1.91 -4.53
CA PHE A 40 8.30 -0.88 -4.62
C PHE A 40 7.64 0.49 -4.78
N VAL A 41 8.12 1.47 -4.02
CA VAL A 41 7.72 2.87 -4.15
C VAL A 41 8.98 3.73 -4.27
N ASP A 42 9.05 4.54 -5.33
CA ASP A 42 10.19 5.43 -5.54
C ASP A 42 10.25 6.52 -4.46
N ALA A 43 11.39 7.20 -4.36
CA ALA A 43 11.56 8.35 -3.48
C ALA A 43 10.63 9.50 -3.88
N GLU A 44 10.33 10.38 -2.94
CA GLU A 44 9.49 11.57 -3.16
C GLU A 44 8.13 11.23 -3.78
N SER A 45 7.49 10.16 -3.27
CA SER A 45 6.20 9.66 -3.76
C SER A 45 5.13 9.79 -2.70
N TYR A 46 3.91 10.03 -3.15
CA TYR A 46 2.75 10.07 -2.28
C TYR A 46 1.64 9.16 -2.83
N TYR A 47 1.39 8.05 -2.12
CA TYR A 47 0.26 7.18 -2.40
C TYR A 47 -0.93 7.69 -1.59
N THR A 48 -1.83 8.40 -2.26
CA THR A 48 -2.95 9.08 -1.60
C THR A 48 -3.88 8.09 -0.88
N TRP A 49 -4.75 8.62 -0.05
CA TRP A 49 -5.71 7.84 0.73
C TRP A 49 -6.52 6.90 -0.15
N HIS A 50 -6.48 5.63 0.20
CA HIS A 50 -7.15 4.55 -0.52
C HIS A 50 -7.57 3.47 0.47
N ASN A 51 -8.46 2.59 0.04
CA ASN A 51 -8.87 1.42 0.82
C ASN A 51 -9.20 0.23 -0.08
N HIS A 52 -9.35 -0.91 0.54
CA HIS A 52 -9.77 -2.16 -0.10
C HIS A 52 -10.34 -3.11 0.95
N GLU A 53 -11.11 -4.08 0.49
CA GLU A 53 -11.77 -5.02 1.42
C GLU A 53 -10.79 -5.97 2.10
N ALA A 54 -9.72 -6.41 1.41
CA ALA A 54 -8.72 -7.28 2.01
C ALA A 54 -8.06 -6.64 3.23
N GLU A 55 -7.83 -7.43 4.26
CA GLU A 55 -6.92 -7.05 5.34
C GLU A 55 -5.49 -7.09 4.83
N GLU A 56 -4.65 -6.19 5.32
CA GLU A 56 -3.33 -5.97 4.76
C GLU A 56 -2.27 -5.82 5.83
N LEU A 57 -1.13 -6.49 5.62
CA LEU A 57 0.05 -6.32 6.46
C LEU A 57 1.22 -5.86 5.58
N TYR A 58 1.81 -4.72 5.93
CA TYR A 58 3.06 -4.27 5.36
C TYR A 58 4.24 -4.76 6.19
N PHE A 59 5.29 -5.18 5.51
CA PHE A 59 6.59 -5.51 6.12
C PHE A 59 7.67 -4.83 5.28
N VAL A 60 8.33 -3.81 5.84
CA VAL A 60 9.37 -3.06 5.11
C VAL A 60 10.66 -3.86 5.07
N LEU A 61 11.22 -4.03 3.88
CA LEU A 61 12.50 -4.72 3.66
C LEU A 61 13.66 -3.75 3.57
N SER A 62 13.48 -2.62 2.88
CA SER A 62 14.55 -1.66 2.60
C SER A 62 13.96 -0.27 2.44
N GLY A 63 14.71 0.74 2.86
CA GLY A 63 14.25 2.12 2.85
C GLY A 63 13.26 2.41 3.96
N SER A 64 12.45 3.43 3.77
CA SER A 64 11.45 3.82 4.76
C SER A 64 10.28 4.55 4.10
N ALA A 65 9.16 4.58 4.79
CA ALA A 65 8.00 5.33 4.36
C ALA A 65 7.16 5.74 5.58
N LYS A 66 6.48 6.87 5.47
CA LYS A 66 5.48 7.28 6.45
C LYS A 66 4.15 6.65 6.08
N PHE A 67 3.54 5.96 7.03
CA PHE A 67 2.21 5.36 6.88
C PHE A 67 1.22 6.11 7.73
N GLU A 68 0.07 6.42 7.15
CA GLU A 68 -1.07 7.03 7.83
C GLU A 68 -2.29 6.18 7.61
N SER A 69 -3.12 6.03 8.64
CA SER A 69 -4.39 5.28 8.57
C SER A 69 -5.42 6.00 9.41
N LYS A 70 -6.66 5.95 8.96
CA LYS A 70 -7.77 6.50 9.74
C LYS A 70 -7.89 5.74 11.06
N SER A 71 -8.00 6.46 12.17
CA SER A 71 -8.17 5.94 13.54
C SER A 71 -6.92 5.35 14.19
N ASP A 72 -5.78 5.38 13.50
CA ASP A 72 -4.51 4.95 14.07
C ASP A 72 -3.47 6.07 13.96
N ASP A 73 -2.49 6.07 14.85
CA ASP A 73 -1.38 7.02 14.77
C ASP A 73 -0.53 6.76 13.55
N SER A 74 -0.05 7.84 12.93
CA SER A 74 0.92 7.72 11.85
C SER A 74 2.30 7.36 12.41
N ASN A 75 3.08 6.64 11.59
CA ASN A 75 4.47 6.37 11.93
C ASN A 75 5.32 6.16 10.68
N ILE A 76 6.63 6.26 10.85
CA ILE A 76 7.59 5.92 9.80
C ILE A 76 8.01 4.47 10.02
N LEU A 77 7.78 3.63 9.02
CA LEU A 77 8.26 2.27 9.03
C LEU A 77 9.69 2.21 8.46
N MET A 78 10.57 1.65 9.26
CA MET A 78 11.96 1.33 8.91
C MET A 78 12.07 -0.15 8.55
N PRO A 79 13.21 -0.62 8.03
CA PRO A 79 13.36 -2.04 7.71
C PRO A 79 13.01 -2.96 8.89
N LEU A 80 12.29 -4.04 8.59
CA LEU A 80 11.80 -5.07 9.50
C LEU A 80 10.61 -4.65 10.36
N MET A 81 10.12 -3.41 10.21
CA MET A 81 8.87 -2.98 10.87
C MET A 81 7.66 -3.38 10.07
N THR A 82 6.55 -3.55 10.77
CA THR A 82 5.26 -3.96 10.19
C THR A 82 4.16 -2.97 10.51
N ARG A 83 3.13 -2.95 9.65
CA ARG A 83 1.89 -2.21 9.92
C ARG A 83 0.70 -2.96 9.33
N PHE A 84 -0.36 -3.08 10.13
CA PHE A 84 -1.58 -3.76 9.73
C PHE A 84 -2.69 -2.75 9.42
N HIS A 85 -3.41 -2.97 8.32
CA HIS A 85 -4.61 -2.23 7.96
C HIS A 85 -5.81 -3.17 7.96
N LYS A 86 -6.86 -2.75 8.65
CA LYS A 86 -8.14 -3.48 8.70
C LYS A 86 -8.85 -3.40 7.35
N SER A 87 -9.80 -4.31 7.14
CA SER A 87 -10.68 -4.25 5.98
C SER A 87 -11.30 -2.86 5.83
N PHE A 88 -11.20 -2.29 4.62
CA PHE A 88 -11.69 -0.97 4.25
C PHE A 88 -11.10 0.22 5.01
N GLN A 89 -10.11 0.03 5.86
CA GLN A 89 -9.48 1.13 6.57
C GLN A 89 -8.73 2.04 5.61
N PRO A 90 -9.12 3.34 5.50
CA PRO A 90 -8.38 4.28 4.67
C PRO A 90 -6.95 4.45 5.14
N HIS A 91 -6.01 4.44 4.21
CA HIS A 91 -4.59 4.59 4.51
C HIS A 91 -3.86 5.27 3.35
N SER A 92 -2.70 5.83 3.67
CA SER A 92 -1.81 6.49 2.71
C SER A 92 -0.37 6.20 3.05
N LEU A 93 0.51 6.42 2.06
CA LEU A 93 1.95 6.15 2.20
C LEU A 93 2.72 7.29 1.55
N THR A 94 3.75 7.78 2.24
CA THR A 94 4.62 8.83 1.73
C THR A 94 6.07 8.39 1.86
N THR A 95 6.82 8.44 0.76
CA THR A 95 8.27 8.31 0.78
C THR A 95 8.90 9.70 0.71
N TYR A 96 10.10 9.82 1.24
CA TYR A 96 10.87 11.07 1.22
C TYR A 96 12.11 10.89 0.36
N ASN A 97 13.29 11.03 0.93
CA ASN A 97 14.54 11.01 0.16
C ASN A 97 15.02 9.62 -0.25
N GLU A 98 14.33 8.55 0.14
CA GLU A 98 14.71 7.19 -0.24
C GLU A 98 13.52 6.36 -0.70
N LYS A 99 13.81 5.39 -1.55
CA LYS A 99 12.86 4.38 -2.03
C LYS A 99 12.45 3.47 -0.87
N CYS A 100 11.26 2.87 -1.01
CA CYS A 100 10.79 1.89 -0.04
C CYS A 100 10.44 0.58 -0.75
N LEU A 101 11.02 -0.52 -0.29
CA LEU A 101 10.70 -1.86 -0.74
C LEU A 101 10.01 -2.61 0.39
N SER A 102 8.82 -3.12 0.13
CA SER A 102 8.01 -3.82 1.12
C SER A 102 7.49 -5.15 0.60
N LEU A 103 7.22 -6.04 1.52
CA LEU A 103 6.31 -7.15 1.29
C LEU A 103 4.93 -6.71 1.79
N VAL A 104 3.90 -7.01 1.00
CA VAL A 104 2.51 -6.68 1.34
C VAL A 104 1.70 -7.95 1.30
N VAL A 105 1.08 -8.30 2.42
CA VAL A 105 0.29 -9.51 2.54
C VAL A 105 -1.18 -9.14 2.61
N TRP A 106 -1.98 -9.76 1.76
CA TRP A 106 -3.44 -9.70 1.83
C TRP A 106 -3.98 -11.04 2.28
N ARG A 107 -4.97 -11.01 3.13
CA ARG A 107 -5.78 -12.19 3.47
C ARG A 107 -7.25 -11.84 3.35
N ASP A 108 -8.07 -12.84 3.08
CA ASP A 108 -9.48 -12.69 2.77
C ASP A 108 -9.68 -11.75 1.57
N LYS A 109 -10.72 -11.98 0.79
CA LYS A 109 -11.07 -11.08 -0.32
C LYS A 109 -9.86 -10.71 -1.20
N LEU A 110 -9.12 -11.71 -1.67
CA LEU A 110 -7.89 -11.51 -2.42
C LEU A 110 -8.10 -10.80 -3.77
N ASN A 111 -9.34 -10.77 -4.27
CA ASN A 111 -9.73 -10.07 -5.48
C ASN A 111 -10.25 -8.65 -5.22
N SER A 112 -9.92 -8.06 -4.08
CA SER A 112 -10.37 -6.71 -3.73
C SER A 112 -9.91 -5.66 -4.72
N GLU A 113 -10.79 -4.69 -4.98
CA GLU A 113 -10.43 -3.48 -5.71
C GLU A 113 -9.83 -2.45 -4.76
N ILE A 114 -8.77 -1.78 -5.19
CA ILE A 114 -8.22 -0.62 -4.49
C ILE A 114 -8.98 0.61 -4.97
N LYS A 115 -9.56 1.37 -4.05
CA LYS A 115 -10.32 2.57 -4.36
C LYS A 115 -9.72 3.78 -3.67
N VAL A 116 -9.58 4.87 -4.41
CA VAL A 116 -9.16 6.17 -3.85
C VAL A 116 -10.31 6.70 -2.99
N VAL A 117 -9.97 7.11 -1.76
CA VAL A 117 -10.94 7.66 -0.81
C VAL A 117 -11.01 9.17 -1.03
N LYS A 118 -12.19 9.67 -1.37
CA LYS A 118 -12.39 11.06 -1.75
C LYS A 118 -12.75 11.98 -0.59
N ASN A 119 -13.34 11.41 0.45
CA ASN A 119 -13.78 12.16 1.65
C ASN A 119 -13.31 11.42 2.90
N LEU A 120 -12.48 12.10 3.66
CA LEU A 120 -11.98 11.58 4.96
C LEU A 120 -12.57 12.39 6.10
#